data_6f3f0331bef7ce345b7bea78a1ff233c
#
_entry.id   6f3f0331bef7ce345b7bea78a1ff233c
#
_cell.length_a   1.000
_cell.length_b   1.000
_cell.length_c   1.000
_cell.angle_alpha   90.00
_cell.angle_beta   90.00
_cell.angle_gamma   90.00
#
_symmetry.space_group_name_H-M   'P 1'
#
loop_
_entity.id
_entity.type
_entity.pdbx_description
1 polymer ?
#
loop_
_entity_poly.entity_id
_entity_poly.type
_entity_poly.pdbx_seq_one_letter_code
_entity_poly.pdbx_strand_id
1 'polypeptide(L)'
;MREFFEKLTTEWWGITLIVVAAVVVWVLLSALLYRQFFKRFYDVLLSGVALIVLSPILIVLTIVGAVKMKGNPFFTQQRPGKIGKDGKEKIFRLIKFRTMTCERDAEGNLLPDEQRLTRYGKILRSTSLDELPELVNVLLGEMSLVGPRPLLVKYLPLYNEEQRHRHDVRPGLTGYAQVHGRNAISWEEKFKLDVEYTRKISLFGDIKILFETVLKVFRREGISSDTSATMEEFKGDSETV
;
A
#
# COMPACT_ATOMS: atom_id res chain seq x y z
N MET A 1 -7.90 -16.30 -49.10
CA MET A 1 -8.06 -15.39 -47.93
C MET A 1 -9.28 -15.74 -47.09
N ARG A 2 -10.47 -15.89 -47.68
CA ARG A 2 -11.70 -16.19 -46.90
C ARG A 2 -11.64 -17.53 -46.16
N GLU A 3 -11.18 -18.61 -46.80
CA GLU A 3 -10.94 -19.91 -46.16
C GLU A 3 -9.91 -19.88 -45.05
N PHE A 4 -8.87 -19.04 -45.16
CA PHE A 4 -7.87 -18.87 -44.12
C PHE A 4 -8.49 -18.22 -42.87
N PHE A 5 -9.30 -17.17 -43.03
CA PHE A 5 -10.00 -16.53 -41.90
C PHE A 5 -11.09 -17.43 -41.29
N GLU A 6 -11.78 -18.23 -42.08
CA GLU A 6 -12.74 -19.22 -41.56
C GLU A 6 -12.03 -20.29 -40.70
N LYS A 7 -10.92 -20.86 -41.19
CA LYS A 7 -10.11 -21.82 -40.40
C LYS A 7 -9.54 -21.19 -39.12
N LEU A 8 -9.11 -19.92 -39.16
CA LEU A 8 -8.60 -19.18 -37.98
C LEU A 8 -9.66 -19.00 -36.90
N THR A 9 -10.94 -18.91 -37.23
CA THR A 9 -12.03 -18.69 -36.27
C THR A 9 -12.74 -19.98 -35.84
N THR A 10 -12.59 -21.08 -36.57
CA THR A 10 -13.30 -22.35 -36.29
C THR A 10 -12.42 -23.45 -35.75
N GLU A 11 -11.10 -23.43 -36.04
CA GLU A 11 -10.18 -24.44 -35.53
C GLU A 11 -9.50 -24.00 -34.23
N TRP A 12 -9.31 -24.93 -33.29
CA TRP A 12 -8.73 -24.69 -31.95
C TRP A 12 -7.40 -23.91 -31.99
N TRP A 13 -6.51 -24.23 -32.93
CA TRP A 13 -5.21 -23.56 -33.05
C TRP A 13 -5.39 -22.08 -33.50
N GLY A 14 -6.38 -21.80 -34.38
CA GLY A 14 -6.66 -20.44 -34.83
C GLY A 14 -7.23 -19.58 -33.71
N ILE A 15 -8.19 -20.11 -32.93
CA ILE A 15 -8.72 -19.45 -31.73
C ILE A 15 -7.59 -19.18 -30.74
N THR A 16 -6.71 -20.16 -30.50
CA THR A 16 -5.56 -20.00 -29.62
C THR A 16 -4.63 -18.88 -30.07
N LEU A 17 -4.31 -18.79 -31.36
CA LEU A 17 -3.48 -17.71 -31.90
C LEU A 17 -4.13 -16.33 -31.74
N ILE A 18 -5.44 -16.19 -31.98
CA ILE A 18 -6.17 -14.94 -31.79
C ILE A 18 -6.12 -14.53 -30.30
N VAL A 19 -6.38 -15.46 -29.39
CA VAL A 19 -6.33 -15.18 -27.93
C VAL A 19 -4.92 -14.76 -27.51
N VAL A 20 -3.88 -15.48 -27.95
CA VAL A 20 -2.50 -15.11 -27.65
C VAL A 20 -2.15 -13.74 -28.20
N ALA A 21 -2.51 -13.44 -29.47
CA ALA A 21 -2.29 -12.13 -30.05
C ALA A 21 -3.03 -11.02 -29.27
N ALA A 22 -4.28 -11.25 -28.88
CA ALA A 22 -5.05 -10.30 -28.08
C ALA A 22 -4.41 -10.05 -26.70
N VAL A 23 -3.93 -11.10 -26.04
CA VAL A 23 -3.21 -10.98 -24.75
C VAL A 23 -1.92 -10.19 -24.92
N VAL A 24 -1.13 -10.48 -25.96
CA VAL A 24 0.12 -9.73 -26.25
C VAL A 24 -0.19 -8.24 -26.48
N VAL A 25 -1.18 -7.93 -27.31
CA VAL A 25 -1.60 -6.54 -27.55
C VAL A 25 -2.06 -5.88 -26.26
N TRP A 26 -2.85 -6.57 -25.44
CA TRP A 26 -3.29 -6.05 -24.14
C TRP A 26 -2.11 -5.75 -23.21
N VAL A 27 -1.14 -6.65 -23.11
CA VAL A 27 0.06 -6.46 -22.28
C VAL A 27 0.89 -5.27 -22.77
N LEU A 28 1.09 -5.14 -24.09
CA LEU A 28 1.82 -4.03 -24.70
C LEU A 28 1.11 -2.69 -24.43
N LEU A 29 -0.19 -2.61 -24.67
CA LEU A 29 -0.99 -1.41 -24.38
C LEU A 29 -0.96 -1.07 -22.89
N SER A 30 -1.10 -2.10 -22.03
CA SER A 30 -1.02 -1.92 -20.57
C SER A 30 0.34 -1.37 -20.16
N ALA A 31 1.44 -1.86 -20.73
CA ALA A 31 2.78 -1.37 -20.43
C ALA A 31 2.99 0.07 -20.89
N LEU A 32 2.54 0.41 -22.13
CA LEU A 32 2.70 1.74 -22.73
C LEU A 32 1.86 2.81 -22.00
N LEU A 33 0.61 2.49 -21.65
CA LEU A 33 -0.35 3.42 -21.07
C LEU A 33 -0.53 3.22 -19.57
N TYR A 34 0.41 2.49 -18.92
CA TYR A 34 0.27 2.06 -17.53
C TYR A 34 0.01 3.22 -16.58
N ARG A 35 0.89 4.23 -16.58
CA ARG A 35 0.83 5.37 -15.65
C ARG A 35 -0.46 6.18 -15.80
N GLN A 36 -1.00 6.32 -17.03
CA GLN A 36 -2.16 7.16 -17.34
C GLN A 36 -3.48 6.47 -16.99
N PHE A 37 -3.64 5.17 -17.36
CA PHE A 37 -4.92 4.49 -17.30
C PHE A 37 -4.86 3.16 -16.55
N PHE A 38 -3.94 2.27 -16.94
CA PHE A 38 -3.99 0.88 -16.51
C PHE A 38 -3.60 0.70 -15.03
N LYS A 39 -2.75 1.57 -14.48
CA LYS A 39 -2.41 1.50 -13.04
C LYS A 39 -3.68 1.59 -12.18
N ARG A 40 -4.54 2.56 -12.46
CA ARG A 40 -5.79 2.71 -11.71
C ARG A 40 -6.77 1.56 -11.96
N PHE A 41 -6.86 1.09 -13.20
CA PHE A 41 -7.66 -0.07 -13.54
C PHE A 41 -7.25 -1.29 -12.74
N TYR A 42 -5.95 -1.62 -12.70
CA TYR A 42 -5.44 -2.75 -11.93
C TYR A 42 -5.56 -2.54 -10.42
N ASP A 43 -5.38 -1.33 -9.91
CA ASP A 43 -5.61 -1.02 -8.50
C ASP A 43 -7.05 -1.39 -8.09
N VAL A 44 -8.05 -0.97 -8.87
CA VAL A 44 -9.47 -1.25 -8.59
C VAL A 44 -9.77 -2.74 -8.74
N LEU A 45 -9.34 -3.35 -9.85
CA LEU A 45 -9.59 -4.76 -10.13
C LEU A 45 -9.00 -5.66 -9.05
N LEU A 46 -7.70 -5.50 -8.77
CA LEU A 46 -7.00 -6.37 -7.83
C LEU A 46 -7.45 -6.13 -6.37
N SER A 47 -7.70 -4.87 -5.96
CA SER A 47 -8.22 -4.60 -4.62
C SER A 47 -9.64 -5.12 -4.44
N GLY A 48 -10.50 -5.02 -5.47
CA GLY A 48 -11.85 -5.59 -5.45
C GLY A 48 -11.82 -7.12 -5.33
N VAL A 49 -11.03 -7.77 -6.17
CA VAL A 49 -10.85 -9.24 -6.10
C VAL A 49 -10.27 -9.66 -4.74
N ALA A 50 -9.24 -8.94 -4.25
CA ALA A 50 -8.64 -9.24 -2.95
C ALA A 50 -9.65 -9.09 -1.81
N LEU A 51 -10.49 -8.05 -1.80
CA LEU A 51 -11.54 -7.87 -0.79
C LEU A 51 -12.57 -9.01 -0.81
N ILE A 52 -12.96 -9.49 -2.00
CA ILE A 52 -13.89 -10.62 -2.13
C ILE A 52 -13.24 -11.91 -1.62
N VAL A 53 -12.04 -12.22 -2.10
CA VAL A 53 -11.32 -13.46 -1.74
C VAL A 53 -10.96 -13.50 -0.25
N LEU A 54 -10.53 -12.35 0.30
CA LEU A 54 -10.13 -12.24 1.71
C LEU A 54 -11.32 -11.94 2.65
N SER A 55 -12.55 -11.78 2.12
CA SER A 55 -13.72 -11.45 2.94
C SER A 55 -13.95 -12.39 4.12
N PRO A 56 -13.78 -13.73 4.03
CA PRO A 56 -13.94 -14.61 5.19
C PRO A 56 -12.94 -14.28 6.31
N ILE A 57 -11.68 -14.01 5.93
CA ILE A 57 -10.63 -13.63 6.89
C ILE A 57 -10.94 -12.27 7.50
N LEU A 58 -11.35 -11.29 6.69
CA LEU A 58 -11.72 -9.94 7.16
C LEU A 58 -12.88 -9.98 8.15
N ILE A 59 -13.90 -10.81 7.91
CA ILE A 59 -15.03 -10.99 8.83
C ILE A 59 -14.54 -11.57 10.15
N VAL A 60 -13.75 -12.64 10.13
CA VAL A 60 -13.20 -13.26 11.34
C VAL A 60 -12.36 -12.26 12.12
N LEU A 61 -11.45 -11.52 11.46
CA LEU A 61 -10.60 -10.50 12.10
C LEU A 61 -11.43 -9.36 12.68
N THR A 62 -12.53 -8.98 12.02
CA THR A 62 -13.44 -7.94 12.51
C THR A 62 -14.13 -8.40 13.81
N ILE A 63 -14.68 -9.62 13.84
CA ILE A 63 -15.33 -10.17 15.03
C ILE A 63 -14.33 -10.34 16.18
N VAL A 64 -13.20 -10.99 15.93
CA VAL A 64 -12.15 -11.18 16.94
C VAL A 64 -11.61 -9.84 17.43
N GLY A 65 -11.40 -8.89 16.52
CA GLY A 65 -10.98 -7.52 16.85
C GLY A 65 -11.98 -6.79 17.74
N ALA A 66 -13.28 -6.86 17.45
CA ALA A 66 -14.33 -6.25 18.27
C ALA A 66 -14.33 -6.81 19.71
N VAL A 67 -14.19 -8.13 19.86
CA VAL A 67 -14.11 -8.79 21.17
C VAL A 67 -12.83 -8.42 21.91
N LYS A 68 -11.64 -8.48 21.25
CA LYS A 68 -10.35 -8.23 21.89
C LYS A 68 -10.12 -6.75 22.23
N MET A 69 -10.63 -5.84 21.42
CA MET A 69 -10.53 -4.39 21.66
C MET A 69 -11.70 -3.84 22.49
N LYS A 70 -12.66 -4.69 22.86
CA LYS A 70 -13.87 -4.30 23.62
C LYS A 70 -14.59 -3.09 22.98
N GLY A 71 -14.70 -3.11 21.65
CA GLY A 71 -15.33 -2.02 20.89
C GLY A 71 -14.95 -2.04 19.41
N ASN A 72 -14.85 -0.86 18.78
CA ASN A 72 -14.57 -0.73 17.36
C ASN A 72 -13.27 -1.47 16.96
N PRO A 73 -13.33 -2.49 16.10
CA PRO A 73 -12.16 -3.22 15.63
C PRO A 73 -11.28 -2.43 14.65
N PHE A 74 -11.78 -1.31 14.13
CA PHE A 74 -11.04 -0.48 13.18
C PHE A 74 -10.40 0.72 13.86
N PHE A 75 -9.25 1.09 13.34
CA PHE A 75 -8.52 2.32 13.64
C PHE A 75 -8.45 3.16 12.38
N THR A 76 -8.70 4.46 12.52
CA THR A 76 -8.59 5.40 11.39
C THR A 76 -7.64 6.53 11.76
N GLN A 77 -6.81 6.95 10.79
CA GLN A 77 -5.88 8.04 10.97
C GLN A 77 -5.79 8.90 9.70
N GLN A 78 -5.74 10.21 9.86
CA GLN A 78 -5.52 11.12 8.74
C GLN A 78 -4.11 10.95 8.16
N ARG A 79 -4.06 10.85 6.84
CA ARG A 79 -2.82 10.70 6.07
C ARG A 79 -2.86 11.60 4.82
N PRO A 80 -1.70 12.13 4.40
CA PRO A 80 -1.61 12.86 3.15
C PRO A 80 -1.64 11.88 1.98
N GLY A 81 -2.44 12.20 0.99
CA GLY A 81 -2.55 11.51 -0.28
C GLY A 81 -1.82 12.26 -1.39
N LYS A 82 -2.30 12.07 -2.62
CA LYS A 82 -1.78 12.75 -3.82
C LYS A 82 -2.08 14.24 -3.77
N ILE A 83 -1.15 15.06 -4.28
CA ILE A 83 -1.34 16.49 -4.54
C ILE A 83 -2.53 16.70 -5.49
N GLY A 84 -3.48 17.55 -5.09
CA GLY A 84 -4.62 17.96 -5.88
C GLY A 84 -4.27 19.02 -6.92
N LYS A 85 -5.28 19.44 -7.70
CA LYS A 85 -5.12 20.52 -8.69
C LYS A 85 -4.87 21.88 -8.04
N ASP A 86 -5.17 21.99 -6.76
CA ASP A 86 -4.95 23.17 -5.90
C ASP A 86 -3.53 23.24 -5.33
N GLY A 87 -2.65 22.30 -5.71
CA GLY A 87 -1.26 22.22 -5.22
C GLY A 87 -1.13 21.73 -3.78
N LYS A 88 -2.22 21.27 -3.14
CA LYS A 88 -2.21 20.75 -1.77
C LYS A 88 -2.45 19.24 -1.74
N GLU A 89 -1.88 18.59 -0.75
CA GLU A 89 -2.08 17.15 -0.52
C GLU A 89 -3.52 16.89 -0.06
N LYS A 90 -4.21 15.96 -0.72
CA LYS A 90 -5.54 15.50 -0.30
C LYS A 90 -5.42 14.67 0.95
N ILE A 91 -5.94 15.15 2.07
CA ILE A 91 -5.96 14.40 3.31
C ILE A 91 -7.10 13.36 3.27
N PHE A 92 -6.78 12.10 3.54
CA PHE A 92 -7.75 11.00 3.61
C PHE A 92 -7.68 10.26 4.95
N ARG A 93 -8.65 9.39 5.22
CA ARG A 93 -8.69 8.55 6.43
C ARG A 93 -8.20 7.14 6.09
N LEU A 94 -6.98 6.83 6.47
CA LEU A 94 -6.43 5.48 6.39
C LEU A 94 -7.18 4.55 7.34
N ILE A 95 -7.60 3.38 6.87
CA ILE A 95 -8.39 2.40 7.64
C ILE A 95 -7.53 1.18 7.91
N LYS A 96 -7.34 0.82 9.20
CA LYS A 96 -6.61 -0.38 9.64
C LYS A 96 -7.40 -1.16 10.68
N PHE A 97 -7.02 -2.42 10.92
CA PHE A 97 -7.46 -3.07 12.15
C PHE A 97 -6.76 -2.46 13.35
N ARG A 98 -7.51 -2.29 14.44
CA ARG A 98 -6.97 -1.81 15.70
C ARG A 98 -6.10 -2.90 16.34
N THR A 99 -4.88 -2.57 16.69
CA THR A 99 -3.90 -3.48 17.30
C THR A 99 -3.57 -3.15 18.74
N MET A 100 -3.96 -1.94 19.19
CA MET A 100 -3.66 -1.39 20.50
C MET A 100 -4.95 -1.01 21.23
N THR A 101 -4.95 -1.14 22.57
CA THR A 101 -6.04 -0.64 23.42
C THR A 101 -6.00 0.89 23.54
N CYS A 102 -7.06 1.48 24.10
CA CYS A 102 -7.11 2.90 24.44
C CYS A 102 -6.94 3.12 25.95
N GLU A 103 -6.24 2.21 26.65
CA GLU A 103 -6.01 2.30 28.08
C GLU A 103 -5.19 3.55 28.43
N ARG A 104 -5.56 4.15 29.56
CA ARG A 104 -4.99 5.42 30.04
C ARG A 104 -4.46 5.25 31.45
N ASP A 105 -3.52 6.13 31.81
CA ASP A 105 -3.04 6.27 33.20
C ASP A 105 -4.06 7.03 34.07
N ALA A 106 -3.71 7.23 35.32
CA ALA A 106 -4.53 7.96 36.31
C ALA A 106 -4.72 9.45 35.93
N GLU A 107 -3.78 10.00 35.16
CA GLU A 107 -3.77 11.37 34.66
C GLU A 107 -4.55 11.54 33.35
N GLY A 108 -5.07 10.43 32.75
CA GLY A 108 -5.86 10.43 31.54
C GLY A 108 -5.01 10.39 30.25
N ASN A 109 -3.68 10.26 30.31
CA ASN A 109 -2.81 10.06 29.17
C ASN A 109 -2.87 8.62 28.68
N LEU A 110 -2.65 8.40 27.38
CA LEU A 110 -2.55 7.03 26.86
C LEU A 110 -1.32 6.33 27.47
N LEU A 111 -1.48 5.08 27.89
CA LEU A 111 -0.36 4.25 28.30
C LEU A 111 0.66 4.09 27.17
N PRO A 112 1.94 3.80 27.47
CA PRO A 112 2.97 3.51 26.47
C PRO A 112 2.52 2.43 25.48
N ASP A 113 2.94 2.55 24.22
CA ASP A 113 2.55 1.67 23.11
C ASP A 113 2.79 0.19 23.42
N GLU A 114 3.86 -0.14 24.13
CA GLU A 114 4.23 -1.49 24.55
C GLU A 114 3.17 -2.13 25.46
N GLN A 115 2.57 -1.34 26.36
CA GLN A 115 1.52 -1.81 27.27
C GLN A 115 0.17 -1.93 26.58
N ARG A 116 -0.12 -1.06 25.59
CA ARG A 116 -1.36 -1.07 24.83
C ARG A 116 -1.39 -2.11 23.72
N LEU A 117 -0.21 -2.56 23.24
CA LEU A 117 -0.09 -3.52 22.13
C LEU A 117 -0.47 -4.92 22.62
N THR A 118 -1.66 -5.37 22.23
CA THR A 118 -2.19 -6.67 22.61
C THR A 118 -1.48 -7.83 21.90
N ARG A 119 -1.60 -9.06 22.42
CA ARG A 119 -1.11 -10.27 21.75
C ARG A 119 -1.75 -10.44 20.35
N TYR A 120 -3.05 -10.14 20.23
CA TYR A 120 -3.75 -10.09 18.95
C TYR A 120 -3.11 -9.06 18.02
N GLY A 121 -2.87 -7.85 18.50
CA GLY A 121 -2.23 -6.78 17.72
C GLY A 121 -0.82 -7.15 17.26
N LYS A 122 -0.03 -7.84 18.09
CA LYS A 122 1.30 -8.34 17.72
C LYS A 122 1.21 -9.32 16.55
N ILE A 123 0.25 -10.25 16.57
CA ILE A 123 0.02 -11.20 15.47
C ILE A 123 -0.37 -10.46 14.18
N LEU A 124 -1.32 -9.52 14.24
CA LEU A 124 -1.74 -8.77 13.07
C LEU A 124 -0.57 -7.99 12.44
N ARG A 125 0.22 -7.27 13.25
CA ARG A 125 1.38 -6.51 12.76
C ARG A 125 2.46 -7.42 12.17
N SER A 126 2.74 -8.57 12.80
CA SER A 126 3.76 -9.50 12.31
C SER A 126 3.38 -10.17 10.99
N THR A 127 2.10 -10.19 10.65
CA THR A 127 1.57 -10.76 9.41
C THR A 127 1.08 -9.70 8.43
N SER A 128 1.18 -8.39 8.79
CA SER A 128 0.62 -7.27 8.03
C SER A 128 -0.89 -7.36 7.78
N LEU A 129 -1.61 -8.22 8.51
CA LEU A 129 -3.06 -8.36 8.39
C LEU A 129 -3.83 -7.12 8.89
N ASP A 130 -3.20 -6.31 9.74
CA ASP A 130 -3.77 -5.04 10.20
C ASP A 130 -3.96 -4.03 9.07
N GLU A 131 -3.23 -4.16 7.96
CA GLU A 131 -3.27 -3.26 6.80
C GLU A 131 -4.31 -3.70 5.74
N LEU A 132 -4.91 -4.89 5.84
CA LEU A 132 -5.88 -5.38 4.85
C LEU A 132 -7.08 -4.42 4.62
N PRO A 133 -7.63 -3.71 5.63
CA PRO A 133 -8.69 -2.74 5.39
C PRO A 133 -8.28 -1.57 4.49
N GLU A 134 -6.97 -1.27 4.31
CA GLU A 134 -6.49 -0.25 3.38
C GLU A 134 -6.86 -0.55 1.91
N LEU A 135 -7.16 -1.82 1.57
CA LEU A 135 -7.72 -2.18 0.27
C LEU A 135 -9.00 -1.41 -0.06
N VAL A 136 -9.78 -1.03 0.96
CA VAL A 136 -10.95 -0.15 0.78
C VAL A 136 -10.50 1.25 0.34
N ASN A 137 -9.43 1.81 0.95
CA ASN A 137 -8.87 3.09 0.51
C ASN A 137 -8.34 3.02 -0.93
N VAL A 138 -7.75 1.86 -1.33
CA VAL A 138 -7.34 1.65 -2.72
C VAL A 138 -8.56 1.66 -3.64
N LEU A 139 -9.62 0.93 -3.29
CA LEU A 139 -10.85 0.85 -4.09
C LEU A 139 -11.54 2.23 -4.23
N LEU A 140 -11.54 3.04 -3.18
CA LEU A 140 -12.08 4.41 -3.18
C LEU A 140 -11.21 5.41 -3.96
N GLY A 141 -9.96 5.07 -4.27
CA GLY A 141 -9.03 5.91 -5.03
C GLY A 141 -8.21 6.89 -4.19
N GLU A 142 -8.24 6.74 -2.90
CA GLU A 142 -7.40 7.48 -1.96
C GLU A 142 -5.96 6.95 -1.97
N MET A 143 -5.81 5.63 -2.20
CA MET A 143 -4.55 4.90 -2.29
C MET A 143 -4.42 4.14 -3.61
N SER A 144 -3.25 3.55 -3.82
CA SER A 144 -2.88 2.58 -4.85
C SER A 144 -2.36 1.31 -4.17
N LEU A 145 -2.30 0.19 -4.87
CA LEU A 145 -1.63 -1.01 -4.35
C LEU A 145 -0.14 -0.74 -4.16
N VAL A 146 0.50 -0.08 -5.13
CA VAL A 146 1.92 0.25 -5.09
C VAL A 146 2.11 1.78 -5.15
N GLY A 147 2.87 2.32 -4.20
CA GLY A 147 3.18 3.75 -4.11
C GLY A 147 3.98 4.07 -2.85
N PRO A 148 4.41 5.33 -2.65
CA PRO A 148 5.02 5.78 -1.41
C PRO A 148 4.11 5.54 -0.21
N ARG A 149 4.65 5.02 0.90
CA ARG A 149 3.85 4.77 2.12
C ARG A 149 3.26 6.08 2.67
N PRO A 150 1.94 6.17 2.98
CA PRO A 150 1.35 7.40 3.54
C PRO A 150 1.88 7.63 4.96
N LEU A 151 2.64 8.71 5.15
CA LEU A 151 3.20 9.11 6.43
C LEU A 151 2.24 10.01 7.22
N LEU A 152 2.68 10.57 8.35
CA LEU A 152 1.86 11.42 9.19
C LEU A 152 1.67 12.81 8.57
N VAL A 153 0.48 13.39 8.72
CA VAL A 153 0.18 14.76 8.25
C VAL A 153 1.15 15.79 8.84
N LYS A 154 1.58 15.59 10.09
CA LYS A 154 2.53 16.47 10.77
C LYS A 154 3.91 16.55 10.11
N TYR A 155 4.25 15.62 9.19
CA TYR A 155 5.51 15.65 8.45
C TYR A 155 5.46 16.54 7.19
N LEU A 156 4.26 16.96 6.74
CA LEU A 156 4.13 17.78 5.54
C LEU A 156 4.97 19.07 5.56
N PRO A 157 5.01 19.87 6.67
CA PRO A 157 5.83 21.06 6.73
C PRO A 157 7.34 20.78 6.84
N LEU A 158 7.74 19.55 7.09
CA LEU A 158 9.14 19.16 7.28
C LEU A 158 9.81 18.69 5.99
N TYR A 159 9.03 18.42 4.91
CA TYR A 159 9.58 17.97 3.64
C TYR A 159 10.23 19.12 2.88
N ASN A 160 11.44 18.85 2.36
CA ASN A 160 12.03 19.73 1.34
C ASN A 160 11.32 19.55 -0.02
N GLU A 161 11.70 20.38 -1.03
CA GLU A 161 11.06 20.35 -2.35
C GLU A 161 11.14 18.99 -3.03
N GLU A 162 12.32 18.32 -2.97
CA GLU A 162 12.50 17.00 -3.57
C GLU A 162 11.67 15.93 -2.87
N GLN A 163 11.63 15.91 -1.56
CA GLN A 163 10.87 14.95 -0.76
C GLN A 163 9.34 15.08 -0.99
N ARG A 164 8.84 16.28 -1.29
CA ARG A 164 7.43 16.51 -1.60
C ARG A 164 6.96 15.80 -2.86
N HIS A 165 7.83 15.51 -3.81
CA HIS A 165 7.50 14.76 -5.02
C HIS A 165 6.96 13.35 -4.75
N ARG A 166 7.14 12.81 -3.54
CA ARG A 166 6.49 11.57 -3.12
C ARG A 166 4.95 11.64 -3.17
N HIS A 167 4.38 12.85 -3.12
CA HIS A 167 2.95 13.12 -3.21
C HIS A 167 2.43 13.37 -4.64
N ASP A 168 3.29 13.29 -5.67
CA ASP A 168 2.88 13.41 -7.08
C ASP A 168 1.99 12.24 -7.52
N VAL A 169 1.99 11.17 -6.76
CA VAL A 169 1.20 9.96 -6.99
C VAL A 169 0.37 9.58 -5.77
N ARG A 170 -0.57 8.65 -5.92
CA ARG A 170 -1.30 8.11 -4.76
C ARG A 170 -0.35 7.33 -3.87
N PRO A 171 -0.48 7.45 -2.54
CA PRO A 171 0.25 6.60 -1.61
C PRO A 171 -0.13 5.14 -1.82
N GLY A 172 0.80 4.23 -1.49
CA GLY A 172 0.63 2.79 -1.69
C GLY A 172 0.38 2.01 -0.41
N LEU A 173 -0.31 0.88 -0.55
CA LEU A 173 -0.36 -0.18 0.46
C LEU A 173 1.04 -0.77 0.65
N THR A 174 1.74 -1.03 -0.45
CA THR A 174 3.16 -1.33 -0.50
C THR A 174 3.91 -0.35 -1.40
N GLY A 175 5.24 -0.38 -1.42
CA GLY A 175 6.02 0.55 -2.22
C GLY A 175 7.50 0.20 -2.30
N TYR A 176 8.20 0.92 -3.17
CA TYR A 176 9.60 0.67 -3.49
C TYR A 176 10.51 0.75 -2.26
N ALA A 177 10.36 1.79 -1.43
CA ALA A 177 11.08 1.91 -0.17
C ALA A 177 10.74 0.78 0.82
N GLN A 178 9.48 0.29 0.84
CA GLN A 178 9.06 -0.77 1.73
C GLN A 178 9.70 -2.12 1.38
N VAL A 179 9.92 -2.41 0.09
CA VAL A 179 10.58 -3.64 -0.33
C VAL A 179 12.11 -3.56 -0.31
N HIS A 180 12.71 -2.35 -0.24
CA HIS A 180 14.16 -2.16 -0.24
C HIS A 180 14.78 -1.86 1.13
N GLY A 181 14.03 -1.87 2.23
CA GLY A 181 14.62 -1.68 3.56
C GLY A 181 13.63 -1.48 4.70
N ARG A 182 12.34 -1.13 4.40
CA ARG A 182 11.31 -0.89 5.44
C ARG A 182 11.78 0.10 6.52
N ASN A 183 12.03 -0.42 7.73
CA ASN A 183 12.43 0.36 8.91
C ASN A 183 13.95 0.33 9.16
N ALA A 184 14.73 -0.41 8.34
CA ALA A 184 16.18 -0.53 8.47
C ALA A 184 16.96 0.54 7.69
N ILE A 185 16.28 1.39 6.90
CA ILE A 185 16.90 2.47 6.12
C ILE A 185 16.61 3.83 6.77
N SER A 186 17.51 4.80 6.54
CA SER A 186 17.33 6.18 6.99
C SER A 186 16.10 6.85 6.36
N TRP A 187 15.66 7.97 6.94
CA TRP A 187 14.58 8.77 6.37
C TRP A 187 14.95 9.32 5.00
N GLU A 188 16.19 9.77 4.83
CA GLU A 188 16.72 10.28 3.56
C GLU A 188 16.65 9.21 2.46
N GLU A 189 17.18 8.01 2.73
CA GLU A 189 17.12 6.89 1.77
C GLU A 189 15.69 6.50 1.44
N LYS A 190 14.78 6.48 2.43
CA LYS A 190 13.37 6.21 2.23
C LYS A 190 12.72 7.21 1.29
N PHE A 191 12.95 8.51 1.48
CA PHE A 191 12.39 9.55 0.62
C PHE A 191 12.99 9.50 -0.79
N LYS A 192 14.30 9.23 -0.91
CA LYS A 192 14.94 9.03 -2.20
C LYS A 192 14.30 7.88 -2.99
N LEU A 193 14.09 6.73 -2.37
CA LEU A 193 13.42 5.58 -2.99
C LEU A 193 11.94 5.89 -3.33
N ASP A 194 11.23 6.60 -2.47
CA ASP A 194 9.85 7.02 -2.72
C ASP A 194 9.77 7.96 -3.95
N VAL A 195 10.66 8.95 -4.07
CA VAL A 195 10.72 9.87 -5.21
C VAL A 195 11.19 9.16 -6.47
N GLU A 196 12.18 8.27 -6.38
CA GLU A 196 12.62 7.45 -7.51
C GLU A 196 11.43 6.66 -8.10
N TYR A 197 10.61 6.04 -7.24
CA TYR A 197 9.41 5.34 -7.68
C TYR A 197 8.46 6.25 -8.45
N THR A 198 8.20 7.48 -7.98
CA THR A 198 7.27 8.41 -8.66
C THR A 198 7.69 8.75 -10.09
N ARG A 199 9.00 8.70 -10.36
CA ARG A 199 9.59 8.98 -11.67
C ARG A 199 9.59 7.76 -12.61
N LYS A 200 9.64 6.54 -12.04
CA LYS A 200 9.85 5.28 -12.79
C LYS A 200 8.66 4.30 -12.73
N ILE A 201 7.45 4.81 -12.59
CA ILE A 201 6.25 3.95 -12.51
C ILE A 201 6.08 3.14 -13.79
N SER A 202 6.01 1.81 -13.66
CA SER A 202 5.80 0.89 -14.77
C SER A 202 5.05 -0.36 -14.32
N LEU A 203 4.36 -1.04 -15.26
CA LEU A 203 3.63 -2.28 -14.99
C LEU A 203 4.53 -3.35 -14.37
N PHE A 204 5.68 -3.61 -14.98
CA PHE A 204 6.61 -4.63 -14.51
C PHE A 204 7.27 -4.26 -13.18
N GLY A 205 7.53 -2.96 -12.96
CA GLY A 205 8.02 -2.45 -11.68
C GLY A 205 7.03 -2.71 -10.55
N ASP A 206 5.75 -2.42 -10.75
CA ASP A 206 4.71 -2.65 -9.77
C ASP A 206 4.49 -4.15 -9.50
N ILE A 207 4.47 -5.00 -10.55
CA ILE A 207 4.40 -6.46 -10.40
C ILE A 207 5.58 -6.97 -9.56
N LYS A 208 6.79 -6.51 -9.82
CA LYS A 208 7.98 -6.87 -9.06
C LYS A 208 7.83 -6.50 -7.59
N ILE A 209 7.41 -5.26 -7.29
CA ILE A 209 7.20 -4.78 -5.92
C ILE A 209 6.13 -5.62 -5.20
N LEU A 210 5.02 -5.94 -5.87
CA LEU A 210 3.97 -6.79 -5.30
C LEU A 210 4.51 -8.18 -4.95
N PHE A 211 5.28 -8.79 -5.86
CA PHE A 211 5.89 -10.10 -5.62
C PHE A 211 6.89 -10.07 -4.44
N GLU A 212 7.78 -9.07 -4.41
CA GLU A 212 8.73 -8.87 -3.31
C GLU A 212 8.00 -8.63 -1.97
N THR A 213 6.87 -7.91 -1.99
CA THR A 213 6.03 -7.70 -0.80
C THR A 213 5.52 -9.02 -0.25
N VAL A 214 4.95 -9.87 -1.11
CA VAL A 214 4.45 -11.19 -0.73
C VAL A 214 5.58 -12.03 -0.11
N LEU A 215 6.76 -12.07 -0.74
CA LEU A 215 7.91 -12.79 -0.21
C LEU A 215 8.34 -12.28 1.18
N LYS A 216 8.39 -10.96 1.37
CA LYS A 216 8.78 -10.34 2.67
C LYS A 216 7.76 -10.59 3.77
N VAL A 217 6.46 -10.57 3.45
CA VAL A 217 5.41 -10.93 4.41
C VAL A 217 5.57 -12.40 4.87
N PHE A 218 5.82 -13.33 3.94
CA PHE A 218 6.06 -14.73 4.30
C PHE A 218 7.32 -14.93 5.13
N ARG A 219 8.41 -14.21 4.84
CA ARG A 219 9.67 -14.28 5.58
C ARG A 219 9.65 -13.52 6.90
N ARG A 220 8.62 -12.71 7.15
CA ARG A 220 8.50 -11.83 8.34
C ARG A 220 9.69 -10.89 8.52
N GLU A 221 10.31 -10.44 7.44
CA GLU A 221 11.49 -9.57 7.45
C GLU A 221 11.12 -8.11 7.72
N GLY A 222 11.93 -7.40 8.53
CA GLY A 222 11.87 -5.94 8.71
C GLY A 222 10.64 -5.42 9.43
N ILE A 223 10.03 -6.20 10.34
CA ILE A 223 8.81 -5.85 11.07
C ILE A 223 9.09 -4.85 12.19
N SER A 224 10.27 -4.92 12.83
CA SER A 224 10.72 -4.01 13.87
C SER A 224 12.06 -3.37 13.49
N SER A 225 12.33 -2.15 13.97
CA SER A 225 13.69 -1.61 13.98
C SER A 225 14.45 -2.26 15.13
N ASP A 226 15.77 -2.29 15.04
CA ASP A 226 16.65 -2.91 16.08
C ASP A 226 16.51 -2.24 17.45
N THR A 227 15.94 -1.03 17.52
CA THR A 227 15.87 -0.19 18.74
C THR A 227 14.46 0.11 19.23
N SER A 228 13.41 -0.07 18.42
CA SER A 228 12.03 0.26 18.84
C SER A 228 10.96 -0.51 18.03
N ALA A 229 9.78 -0.66 18.63
CA ALA A 229 8.60 -1.27 17.96
C ALA A 229 8.07 -0.44 16.77
N THR A 230 8.56 0.80 16.62
CA THR A 230 8.21 1.74 15.55
C THR A 230 9.46 2.53 15.13
N MET A 231 9.53 2.93 13.84
CA MET A 231 10.60 3.79 13.36
C MET A 231 10.65 5.11 14.14
N GLU A 232 11.85 5.64 14.38
CA GLU A 232 12.04 6.97 14.99
C GLU A 232 11.27 8.05 14.22
N GLU A 233 10.84 9.09 14.95
CA GLU A 233 10.06 10.16 14.35
C GLU A 233 10.90 11.01 13.39
N PHE A 234 10.35 11.34 12.22
CA PHE A 234 10.99 12.28 11.29
C PHE A 234 10.95 13.70 11.87
N LYS A 235 12.12 14.32 11.99
CA LYS A 235 12.31 15.66 12.56
C LYS A 235 12.67 16.73 11.53
N GLY A 236 12.64 16.39 10.24
CA GLY A 236 13.16 17.24 9.16
C GLY A 236 14.64 16.93 8.88
N ASP A 237 15.14 17.47 7.77
CA ASP A 237 16.56 17.41 7.47
C ASP A 237 17.31 18.30 8.48
N SER A 238 18.22 17.71 9.23
CA SER A 238 19.02 18.40 10.26
C SER A 238 20.12 19.32 9.67
N GLU A 239 19.85 19.93 8.54
CA GLU A 239 20.71 20.94 7.94
C GLU A 239 19.94 22.23 7.71
N THR A 240 19.75 23.00 8.78
CA THR A 240 19.70 24.45 8.74
C THR A 240 19.67 24.98 10.17
N VAL A 241 20.79 24.94 10.84
CA VAL A 241 21.17 25.91 11.88
C VAL A 241 22.62 26.33 11.61
#